data_6960a07cddc3cb8d3260bd49d27bf9dc
#
_entry.id   6960a07cddc3cb8d3260bd49d27bf9dc
#
_cell.length_a   1.000
_cell.length_b   1.000
_cell.length_c   1.000
_cell.angle_alpha   90.00
_cell.angle_beta   90.00
_cell.angle_gamma   90.00
#
_symmetry.space_group_name_H-M   'P 1'
#
loop_
_entity.id
_entity.type
_entity.pdbx_description
1 polymer ?
#
loop_
_entity_poly.entity_id
_entity_poly.type
_entity_poly.pdbx_seq_one_letter_code
_entity_poly.pdbx_strand_id
1 'polypeptide(L)'
;MYLIRIIPAKEVPKTSLPKLRIMKKKLEINSLITRGPIAGSKKVYVKGRIHDVKVAMRQIDLSPTVSRDGTIENNSPVLVYDTSGPFSDPHADTDVNKGLPGLRRKWIEERENLKNNNTRPLRAAPGKQVTQLYYARQGIITPEMEYVAIRESQLSDGHITPEFVMQEVAAGRAIIPANINHPESEPMIIGRKFLVKINANIGNSPTTSSIPEEVEKAVWAFRWGADTIMDLSTGKNIHETREWILRNSPVPVGTVPLYQALEKVNGRVEDLSWQVFKDTLIEQAEQGVDFFTIHAGLLWRHIPLTIRRTTGIVSRGGSIMAKWCLIHHKENFLYTYFDEICDILAAYDVGVSLGDGLRPGSVADANDRAQFAELKILGELTKTAWDKNVQVMIEGPGHVPMDKIKENIDLQLAACMEAPFYTLGPLTTDIAPGYDHITSAIGGAMIAWQGAAMLCYVTPKEHLGLPNKEDVKTAVITYKLAAHAADLAKGHPGAQIRDNAMSKARFEFRWKDQFHLSLDPENALKYHDETLPDEGGKLSHFCSMCGEHFCAMKTTHDVKEYSEKLEKKSKEFKQAGGEIYIKS
;
A
#
# COMPACT_ATOMS: atom_id res chain seq x y z
N MET A 1 -33.79 -15.71 55.06
CA MET A 1 -33.95 -16.84 54.13
C MET A 1 -34.75 -16.32 52.95
N TYR A 2 -34.05 -15.72 51.95
CA TYR A 2 -34.68 -15.18 50.73
C TYR A 2 -34.40 -16.15 49.58
N LEU A 3 -35.44 -16.72 49.04
CA LEU A 3 -35.43 -17.63 47.88
C LEU A 3 -35.11 -16.83 46.62
N ILE A 4 -33.94 -17.08 46.03
CA ILE A 4 -33.58 -16.59 44.71
C ILE A 4 -34.31 -17.46 43.67
N ARG A 5 -35.25 -16.86 42.94
CA ARG A 5 -35.91 -17.47 41.79
C ARG A 5 -34.94 -17.37 40.60
N ILE A 6 -34.46 -18.50 40.11
CA ILE A 6 -33.71 -18.62 38.87
C ILE A 6 -34.71 -18.51 37.71
N ILE A 7 -34.59 -17.45 36.89
CA ILE A 7 -35.32 -17.29 35.65
C ILE A 7 -34.49 -18.00 34.56
N PRO A 8 -35.09 -18.93 33.79
CA PRO A 8 -34.36 -19.58 32.69
C PRO A 8 -34.01 -18.58 31.61
N ALA A 9 -32.79 -18.71 31.06
CA ALA A 9 -32.26 -17.89 29.97
C ALA A 9 -33.21 -18.00 28.77
N LYS A 10 -33.82 -16.90 28.36
CA LYS A 10 -34.51 -16.77 27.09
C LYS A 10 -33.49 -17.01 25.98
N GLU A 11 -33.82 -17.97 25.10
CA GLU A 11 -33.08 -18.20 23.86
C GLU A 11 -32.89 -16.86 23.11
N VAL A 12 -31.66 -16.52 22.87
CA VAL A 12 -31.28 -15.39 21.99
C VAL A 12 -31.79 -15.75 20.59
N PRO A 13 -32.56 -14.88 19.93
CA PRO A 13 -33.02 -15.17 18.57
C PRO A 13 -31.82 -15.45 17.69
N LYS A 14 -31.76 -16.61 17.04
CA LYS A 14 -30.80 -16.89 15.98
C LYS A 14 -31.07 -15.91 14.85
N THR A 15 -30.38 -14.77 14.86
CA THR A 15 -30.29 -13.93 13.66
C THR A 15 -29.61 -14.77 12.62
N SER A 16 -30.38 -15.20 11.62
CA SER A 16 -29.86 -15.86 10.43
C SER A 16 -28.93 -14.89 9.75
N LEU A 17 -27.62 -15.13 9.90
CA LEU A 17 -26.57 -14.43 9.15
C LEU A 17 -26.92 -14.49 7.65
N PRO A 18 -26.86 -13.38 6.92
CA PRO A 18 -27.16 -13.40 5.50
C PRO A 18 -26.13 -14.29 4.81
N LYS A 19 -26.62 -15.31 4.11
CA LYS A 19 -25.86 -16.05 3.10
C LYS A 19 -25.16 -15.00 2.24
N LEU A 20 -23.86 -15.17 1.90
CA LEU A 20 -23.13 -14.31 0.97
C LEU A 20 -24.10 -13.95 -0.18
N ARG A 21 -24.56 -12.72 -0.16
CA ARG A 21 -25.49 -12.25 -1.17
C ARG A 21 -24.65 -11.94 -2.40
N ILE A 22 -24.75 -12.75 -3.44
CA ILE A 22 -24.53 -12.29 -4.81
C ILE A 22 -25.16 -10.91 -4.90
N MET A 23 -24.38 -9.90 -5.30
CA MET A 23 -24.75 -8.48 -5.32
C MET A 23 -26.17 -8.35 -5.92
N LYS A 24 -27.14 -8.02 -5.08
CA LYS A 24 -28.58 -8.15 -5.44
C LYS A 24 -29.03 -7.16 -6.50
N LYS A 25 -28.24 -6.12 -6.75
CA LYS A 25 -28.56 -5.05 -7.68
C LYS A 25 -27.42 -4.93 -8.69
N LYS A 26 -27.70 -5.19 -9.96
CA LYS A 26 -26.77 -4.84 -11.03
C LYS A 26 -26.66 -3.32 -11.08
N LEU A 27 -25.45 -2.80 -10.92
CA LEU A 27 -25.14 -1.40 -11.10
C LEU A 27 -24.63 -1.18 -12.52
N GLU A 28 -24.94 -0.07 -13.14
CA GLU A 28 -24.36 0.35 -14.43
C GLU A 28 -22.93 0.85 -14.26
N ILE A 29 -22.10 0.05 -13.58
CA ILE A 29 -20.75 0.43 -13.19
C ILE A 29 -19.68 -0.03 -14.19
N ASN A 30 -19.96 -1.09 -14.95
CA ASN A 30 -18.97 -1.68 -15.85
C ASN A 30 -18.42 -0.70 -16.90
N SER A 31 -19.22 0.29 -17.32
CA SER A 31 -18.82 1.33 -18.28
C SER A 31 -17.87 2.37 -17.69
N LEU A 32 -17.85 2.51 -16.36
CA LEU A 32 -16.97 3.46 -15.66
C LEU A 32 -15.55 2.88 -15.45
N ILE A 33 -15.44 1.54 -15.46
CA ILE A 33 -14.19 0.87 -15.11
C ILE A 33 -13.22 0.84 -16.27
N THR A 34 -12.04 1.41 -16.09
CA THR A 34 -10.96 1.34 -17.05
C THR A 34 -10.31 -0.05 -17.02
N ARG A 35 -10.24 -0.70 -18.19
CA ARG A 35 -9.66 -2.03 -18.38
C ARG A 35 -8.55 -2.03 -19.42
N GLY A 36 -7.83 -3.14 -19.48
CA GLY A 36 -6.74 -3.34 -20.44
C GLY A 36 -5.38 -2.84 -19.95
N PRO A 37 -4.32 -3.18 -20.64
CA PRO A 37 -2.95 -2.91 -20.20
C PRO A 37 -2.67 -1.41 -20.06
N ILE A 38 -1.74 -1.09 -19.18
CA ILE A 38 -1.17 0.25 -19.10
C ILE A 38 -0.27 0.43 -20.34
N ALA A 39 -0.31 1.61 -20.93
CA ALA A 39 0.42 1.91 -22.16
C ALA A 39 1.88 1.40 -22.13
N GLY A 40 2.28 0.73 -23.21
CA GLY A 40 3.64 0.19 -23.36
C GLY A 40 4.00 -1.00 -22.50
N SER A 41 3.04 -1.65 -21.86
CA SER A 41 3.30 -2.82 -21.02
C SER A 41 2.27 -3.93 -21.26
N LYS A 42 2.63 -5.13 -20.87
CA LYS A 42 1.75 -6.30 -20.92
C LYS A 42 1.80 -7.06 -19.59
N LYS A 43 0.69 -7.75 -19.26
CA LYS A 43 0.66 -8.65 -18.12
C LYS A 43 1.41 -9.93 -18.44
N VAL A 44 2.22 -10.39 -17.49
CA VAL A 44 2.92 -11.68 -17.55
C VAL A 44 2.78 -12.39 -16.23
N TYR A 45 2.94 -13.71 -16.21
CA TYR A 45 2.80 -14.52 -15.01
C TYR A 45 4.07 -15.32 -14.75
N VAL A 46 4.62 -15.19 -13.55
CA VAL A 46 5.78 -15.96 -13.07
C VAL A 46 5.27 -17.13 -12.22
N LYS A 47 5.72 -18.34 -12.52
CA LYS A 47 5.33 -19.54 -11.77
C LYS A 47 6.14 -19.70 -10.49
N GLY A 48 5.50 -20.18 -9.44
CA GLY A 48 6.16 -20.65 -8.23
C GLY A 48 6.96 -21.93 -8.42
N ARG A 49 7.81 -22.23 -7.47
CA ARG A 49 8.65 -23.43 -7.44
C ARG A 49 8.25 -24.40 -6.31
N ILE A 50 7.70 -23.86 -5.21
CA ILE A 50 7.28 -24.62 -4.02
C ILE A 50 5.79 -24.97 -4.14
N HIS A 51 4.97 -24.00 -4.53
CA HIS A 51 3.53 -24.13 -4.65
C HIS A 51 3.07 -23.86 -6.08
N ASP A 52 1.84 -24.30 -6.40
CA ASP A 52 1.20 -23.98 -7.68
C ASP A 52 0.63 -22.55 -7.65
N VAL A 53 1.54 -21.57 -7.62
CA VAL A 53 1.23 -20.15 -7.67
C VAL A 53 1.64 -19.54 -9.00
N LYS A 54 0.85 -18.55 -9.47
CA LYS A 54 1.14 -17.75 -10.66
C LYS A 54 1.08 -16.29 -10.27
N VAL A 55 2.25 -15.66 -10.21
CA VAL A 55 2.41 -14.29 -9.76
C VAL A 55 2.27 -13.34 -10.94
N ALA A 56 1.27 -12.47 -10.89
CA ALA A 56 1.05 -11.46 -11.88
C ALA A 56 2.12 -10.35 -11.77
N MET A 57 2.76 -10.05 -12.91
CA MET A 57 3.74 -8.97 -13.06
C MET A 57 3.41 -8.18 -14.32
N ARG A 58 3.96 -6.99 -14.46
CA ARG A 58 3.87 -6.19 -15.65
C ARG A 58 5.23 -6.12 -16.35
N GLN A 59 5.28 -6.47 -17.63
CA GLN A 59 6.48 -6.42 -18.44
C GLN A 59 6.44 -5.22 -19.39
N ILE A 60 7.53 -4.46 -19.42
CA ILE A 60 7.76 -3.36 -20.36
C ILE A 60 8.81 -3.84 -21.35
N ASP A 61 8.39 -4.03 -22.60
CA ASP A 61 9.31 -4.38 -23.67
C ASP A 61 10.03 -3.11 -24.16
N LEU A 62 11.35 -3.23 -24.42
CA LEU A 62 12.18 -2.11 -24.85
C LEU A 62 12.59 -2.27 -26.31
N SER A 63 12.67 -1.14 -26.99
CA SER A 63 13.18 -1.08 -28.36
C SER A 63 14.68 -1.38 -28.40
N PRO A 64 15.21 -1.97 -29.46
CA PRO A 64 16.64 -2.14 -29.60
C PRO A 64 17.35 -0.79 -29.69
N THR A 65 18.60 -0.75 -29.24
CA THR A 65 19.52 0.36 -29.46
C THR A 65 20.10 0.21 -30.86
N VAL A 66 20.02 1.26 -31.67
CA VAL A 66 20.63 1.31 -33.00
C VAL A 66 21.79 2.28 -32.94
N SER A 67 23.01 1.78 -33.05
CA SER A 67 24.22 2.59 -33.08
C SER A 67 24.38 3.29 -34.46
N ARG A 68 25.17 4.35 -34.51
CA ARG A 68 25.41 5.10 -35.79
C ARG A 68 26.07 4.27 -36.88
N ASP A 69 26.83 3.24 -36.50
CA ASP A 69 27.43 2.28 -37.44
C ASP A 69 26.46 1.21 -37.95
N GLY A 70 25.19 1.27 -37.51
CA GLY A 70 24.14 0.32 -37.87
C GLY A 70 24.09 -0.93 -36.99
N THR A 71 24.94 -1.04 -35.98
CA THR A 71 24.88 -2.15 -35.00
C THR A 71 23.61 -2.09 -34.21
N ILE A 72 22.92 -3.24 -34.08
CA ILE A 72 21.67 -3.37 -33.32
C ILE A 72 21.96 -4.16 -32.04
N GLU A 73 21.68 -3.54 -30.89
CA GLU A 73 21.73 -4.17 -29.57
C GLU A 73 20.31 -4.32 -28.99
N ASN A 74 19.90 -5.53 -28.67
CA ASN A 74 18.61 -5.78 -28.04
C ASN A 74 18.65 -5.38 -26.55
N ASN A 75 17.65 -4.64 -26.11
CA ASN A 75 17.46 -4.31 -24.71
C ASN A 75 16.54 -5.33 -24.03
N SER A 76 16.93 -5.84 -22.87
CA SER A 76 16.10 -6.75 -22.10
C SER A 76 14.84 -6.05 -21.59
N PRO A 77 13.68 -6.74 -21.55
CA PRO A 77 12.46 -6.18 -21.00
C PRO A 77 12.63 -5.91 -19.48
N VAL A 78 11.87 -4.94 -18.98
CA VAL A 78 11.82 -4.63 -17.55
C VAL A 78 10.55 -5.21 -16.95
N LEU A 79 10.69 -6.06 -15.94
CA LEU A 79 9.57 -6.51 -15.11
C LEU A 79 9.34 -5.51 -13.98
N VAL A 80 8.09 -5.15 -13.74
CA VAL A 80 7.71 -4.23 -12.67
C VAL A 80 6.60 -4.82 -11.83
N TYR A 81 6.60 -4.46 -10.56
CA TYR A 81 5.55 -4.78 -9.61
C TYR A 81 4.20 -4.29 -10.12
N ASP A 82 3.16 -5.11 -10.00
CA ASP A 82 1.85 -4.83 -10.55
C ASP A 82 0.75 -5.00 -9.48
N THR A 83 -0.06 -3.96 -9.32
CA THR A 83 -1.18 -3.93 -8.37
C THR A 83 -2.54 -3.95 -9.06
N SER A 84 -2.56 -3.87 -10.40
CA SER A 84 -3.79 -3.71 -11.17
C SER A 84 -4.67 -4.97 -11.22
N GLY A 85 -4.16 -6.10 -10.71
CA GLY A 85 -4.88 -7.37 -10.73
C GLY A 85 -5.38 -7.74 -12.14
N PRO A 86 -6.53 -8.42 -12.25
CA PRO A 86 -7.10 -8.79 -13.54
C PRO A 86 -7.52 -7.62 -14.44
N PHE A 87 -7.69 -6.40 -13.90
CA PHE A 87 -8.19 -5.26 -14.68
C PHE A 87 -7.26 -4.82 -15.82
N SER A 88 -5.98 -5.11 -15.75
CA SER A 88 -5.03 -4.83 -16.84
C SER A 88 -4.71 -6.05 -17.71
N ASP A 89 -5.29 -7.20 -17.46
CA ASP A 89 -5.14 -8.41 -18.28
C ASP A 89 -6.21 -8.41 -19.39
N PRO A 90 -5.83 -8.31 -20.67
CA PRO A 90 -6.80 -8.30 -21.78
C PRO A 90 -7.57 -9.64 -21.93
N HIS A 91 -7.10 -10.72 -21.31
CA HIS A 91 -7.71 -12.05 -21.35
C HIS A 91 -8.60 -12.36 -20.15
N ALA A 92 -8.65 -11.47 -19.15
CA ALA A 92 -9.48 -11.67 -17.96
C ALA A 92 -10.90 -11.13 -18.15
N ASP A 93 -11.90 -11.91 -17.73
CA ASP A 93 -13.28 -11.42 -17.56
C ASP A 93 -13.36 -10.66 -16.22
N THR A 94 -13.52 -9.35 -16.30
CA THR A 94 -13.57 -8.45 -15.13
C THR A 94 -14.93 -7.75 -15.00
N ASP A 95 -16.02 -8.53 -15.03
CA ASP A 95 -17.35 -7.99 -14.73
C ASP A 95 -17.46 -7.66 -13.24
N VAL A 96 -17.41 -6.38 -12.88
CA VAL A 96 -17.48 -5.91 -11.48
C VAL A 96 -18.77 -6.31 -10.76
N ASN A 97 -19.86 -6.62 -11.50
CA ASN A 97 -21.08 -7.15 -10.89
C ASN A 97 -20.94 -8.60 -10.42
N LYS A 98 -19.95 -9.34 -10.92
CA LYS A 98 -19.63 -10.71 -10.51
C LYS A 98 -18.53 -10.77 -9.44
N GLY A 99 -17.74 -9.69 -9.34
CA GLY A 99 -16.51 -9.66 -8.56
C GLY A 99 -15.35 -10.39 -9.25
N LEU A 100 -14.16 -10.28 -8.66
CA LEU A 100 -12.94 -10.94 -9.16
C LEU A 100 -12.94 -12.44 -8.84
N PRO A 101 -12.20 -13.26 -9.63
CA PRO A 101 -11.97 -14.65 -9.28
C PRO A 101 -11.18 -14.76 -7.97
N GLY A 102 -11.54 -15.73 -7.13
CA GLY A 102 -10.83 -15.96 -5.87
C GLY A 102 -9.49 -16.65 -6.09
N LEU A 103 -8.43 -15.89 -6.34
CA LEU A 103 -7.06 -16.39 -6.55
C LEU A 103 -6.60 -17.34 -5.43
N ARG A 104 -6.82 -16.94 -4.18
CA ARG A 104 -6.36 -17.65 -2.98
C ARG A 104 -7.33 -18.71 -2.49
N ARG A 105 -8.47 -18.90 -3.15
CA ARG A 105 -9.54 -19.81 -2.67
C ARG A 105 -9.02 -21.21 -2.36
N LYS A 106 -8.30 -21.82 -3.30
CA LYS A 106 -7.75 -23.16 -3.15
C LYS A 106 -6.75 -23.22 -1.98
N TRP A 107 -5.82 -22.27 -1.88
CA TRP A 107 -4.82 -22.23 -0.82
C TRP A 107 -5.44 -22.08 0.57
N ILE A 108 -6.54 -21.33 0.67
CA ILE A 108 -7.28 -21.13 1.92
C ILE A 108 -8.02 -22.41 2.29
N GLU A 109 -8.74 -23.02 1.34
CA GLU A 109 -9.54 -24.25 1.58
C GLU A 109 -8.68 -25.46 1.95
N GLU A 110 -7.42 -25.51 1.52
CA GLU A 110 -6.44 -26.54 1.85
C GLU A 110 -5.82 -26.38 3.27
N ARG A 111 -6.09 -25.27 3.99
CA ARG A 111 -5.61 -25.08 5.36
C ARG A 111 -6.34 -26.01 6.34
N GLU A 112 -5.61 -26.93 6.98
CA GLU A 112 -6.15 -27.91 7.93
C GLU A 112 -6.83 -27.29 9.17
N ASN A 113 -6.49 -26.05 9.50
CA ASN A 113 -6.92 -25.36 10.70
C ASN A 113 -8.28 -24.65 10.57
N LEU A 114 -8.93 -24.75 9.42
CA LEU A 114 -10.26 -24.18 9.21
C LEU A 114 -11.35 -25.05 9.82
N LYS A 115 -12.43 -24.40 10.28
CA LYS A 115 -13.64 -25.10 10.70
C LYS A 115 -14.24 -25.81 9.48
N ASN A 116 -14.43 -27.13 9.57
CA ASN A 116 -14.96 -28.00 8.52
C ASN A 116 -16.45 -27.72 8.24
N ASN A 117 -16.77 -26.56 7.69
CA ASN A 117 -18.06 -26.25 7.13
C ASN A 117 -17.79 -25.55 5.81
N ASN A 118 -18.15 -26.16 4.70
CA ASN A 118 -18.15 -25.56 3.35
C ASN A 118 -19.05 -24.32 3.21
N THR A 119 -19.41 -23.69 4.32
CA THR A 119 -20.26 -22.50 4.39
C THR A 119 -19.41 -21.29 4.77
N ARG A 120 -19.42 -20.27 3.92
CA ARG A 120 -18.84 -18.96 4.25
C ARG A 120 -19.75 -18.21 5.23
N PRO A 121 -19.19 -17.35 6.09
CA PRO A 121 -17.78 -16.98 6.21
C PRO A 121 -16.92 -18.09 6.81
N LEU A 122 -15.65 -18.16 6.35
CA LEU A 122 -14.65 -19.07 6.89
C LEU A 122 -14.13 -18.53 8.23
N ARG A 123 -13.74 -19.44 9.11
CA ARG A 123 -13.18 -19.12 10.42
C ARG A 123 -12.24 -20.24 10.88
N ALA A 124 -11.21 -19.89 11.66
CA ALA A 124 -10.41 -20.90 12.34
C ALA A 124 -11.25 -21.84 13.17
N ALA A 125 -10.90 -23.13 13.20
CA ALA A 125 -11.51 -24.10 14.10
C ALA A 125 -11.20 -23.75 15.56
N PRO A 126 -12.04 -24.13 16.53
CA PRO A 126 -11.79 -23.84 17.94
C PRO A 126 -10.39 -24.32 18.38
N GLY A 127 -9.60 -23.43 18.99
CA GLY A 127 -8.24 -23.71 19.43
C GLY A 127 -7.20 -23.85 18.31
N LYS A 128 -7.54 -23.55 17.07
CA LYS A 128 -6.63 -23.54 15.91
C LYS A 128 -6.31 -22.13 15.48
N GLN A 129 -5.20 -21.98 14.77
CA GLN A 129 -4.68 -20.72 14.24
C GLN A 129 -4.58 -20.78 12.71
N VAL A 130 -4.85 -19.66 12.04
CA VAL A 130 -4.84 -19.57 10.56
C VAL A 130 -4.02 -18.41 10.03
N THR A 131 -3.35 -17.65 10.90
CA THR A 131 -2.63 -16.44 10.54
C THR A 131 -1.29 -16.73 9.85
N GLN A 132 -0.86 -15.83 8.96
CA GLN A 132 0.46 -15.91 8.31
C GLN A 132 1.57 -15.91 9.37
N LEU A 133 1.44 -15.12 10.45
CA LEU A 133 2.40 -15.09 11.55
C LEU A 133 2.52 -16.45 12.26
N TYR A 134 1.39 -17.13 12.47
CA TYR A 134 1.38 -18.48 13.06
C TYR A 134 2.16 -19.47 12.18
N TYR A 135 1.84 -19.54 10.88
CA TYR A 135 2.52 -20.46 9.95
C TYR A 135 4.01 -20.13 9.85
N ALA A 136 4.37 -18.85 9.76
CA ALA A 136 5.77 -18.44 9.73
C ALA A 136 6.56 -18.89 10.97
N ARG A 137 5.96 -18.77 12.16
CA ARG A 137 6.57 -19.23 13.43
C ARG A 137 6.69 -20.73 13.55
N GLN A 138 5.86 -21.49 12.82
CA GLN A 138 5.98 -22.94 12.68
C GLN A 138 7.02 -23.36 11.64
N GLY A 139 7.68 -22.43 10.95
CA GLY A 139 8.60 -22.71 9.86
C GLY A 139 7.90 -23.15 8.57
N ILE A 140 6.61 -22.85 8.41
CA ILE A 140 5.81 -23.24 7.25
C ILE A 140 5.78 -22.07 6.26
N ILE A 141 6.32 -22.30 5.06
CA ILE A 141 6.20 -21.36 3.94
C ILE A 141 4.81 -21.56 3.32
N THR A 142 3.98 -20.53 3.35
CA THR A 142 2.65 -20.55 2.74
C THR A 142 2.71 -20.18 1.25
N PRO A 143 1.68 -20.51 0.44
CA PRO A 143 1.60 -20.03 -0.94
C PRO A 143 1.66 -18.50 -1.03
N GLU A 144 1.11 -17.77 -0.04
CA GLU A 144 1.18 -16.33 0.05
C GLU A 144 2.62 -15.82 0.22
N MET A 145 3.45 -16.51 1.03
CA MET A 145 4.86 -16.14 1.24
C MET A 145 5.69 -16.35 -0.03
N GLU A 146 5.46 -17.44 -0.76
CA GLU A 146 6.14 -17.68 -2.04
C GLU A 146 5.68 -16.66 -3.10
N TYR A 147 4.38 -16.36 -3.17
CA TYR A 147 3.84 -15.34 -4.06
C TYR A 147 4.52 -13.98 -3.83
N VAL A 148 4.61 -13.57 -2.57
CA VAL A 148 5.29 -12.34 -2.14
C VAL A 148 6.76 -12.35 -2.54
N ALA A 149 7.49 -13.43 -2.27
CA ALA A 149 8.92 -13.51 -2.60
C ALA A 149 9.17 -13.30 -4.09
N ILE A 150 8.39 -13.93 -4.96
CA ILE A 150 8.50 -13.78 -6.42
C ILE A 150 8.18 -12.32 -6.82
N ARG A 151 7.14 -11.73 -6.23
CA ARG A 151 6.68 -10.38 -6.55
C ARG A 151 7.70 -9.30 -6.15
N GLU A 152 8.34 -9.45 -4.99
CA GLU A 152 9.36 -8.54 -4.47
C GLU A 152 10.73 -8.72 -5.15
N SER A 153 11.06 -9.94 -5.56
CA SER A 153 12.34 -10.22 -6.23
C SER A 153 12.44 -9.59 -7.62
N GLN A 154 11.33 -9.45 -8.33
CA GLN A 154 11.26 -8.89 -9.68
C GLN A 154 12.39 -9.37 -10.59
N LEU A 155 13.46 -8.59 -10.74
CA LEU A 155 14.66 -8.90 -11.51
C LEU A 155 15.93 -8.98 -10.64
N SER A 156 15.79 -8.85 -9.32
CA SER A 156 16.92 -9.00 -8.43
C SER A 156 17.24 -10.49 -8.26
N ASP A 157 18.42 -10.92 -8.58
CA ASP A 157 18.96 -12.30 -8.60
C ASP A 157 18.60 -13.20 -7.38
N GLY A 158 17.33 -13.23 -6.96
CA GLY A 158 16.81 -14.11 -5.91
C GLY A 158 17.18 -13.71 -4.47
N HIS A 159 17.49 -12.45 -4.22
CA HIS A 159 17.79 -11.97 -2.85
C HIS A 159 16.60 -12.02 -1.89
N ILE A 160 15.35 -11.95 -2.41
CA ILE A 160 14.13 -12.09 -1.61
C ILE A 160 13.58 -13.49 -1.85
N THR A 161 13.89 -14.43 -0.94
CA THR A 161 13.43 -15.81 -1.01
C THR A 161 12.19 -16.05 -0.16
N PRO A 162 11.41 -17.11 -0.39
CA PRO A 162 10.28 -17.47 0.47
C PRO A 162 10.68 -17.66 1.94
N GLU A 163 11.89 -18.21 2.20
CA GLU A 163 12.45 -18.37 3.54
C GLU A 163 12.73 -17.02 4.20
N PHE A 164 13.27 -16.06 3.45
CA PHE A 164 13.50 -14.71 3.94
C PHE A 164 12.17 -14.01 4.30
N VAL A 165 11.13 -14.14 3.45
CA VAL A 165 9.79 -13.64 3.73
C VAL A 165 9.25 -14.27 5.01
N MET A 166 9.32 -15.60 5.13
CA MET A 166 8.87 -16.33 6.32
C MET A 166 9.59 -15.84 7.59
N GLN A 167 10.91 -15.66 7.54
CA GLN A 167 11.71 -15.20 8.68
C GLN A 167 11.32 -13.78 9.13
N GLU A 168 11.10 -12.85 8.20
CA GLU A 168 10.69 -11.48 8.52
C GLU A 168 9.26 -11.43 9.11
N VAL A 169 8.35 -12.27 8.59
CA VAL A 169 7.00 -12.42 9.14
C VAL A 169 7.04 -13.06 10.52
N ALA A 170 7.79 -14.16 10.71
CA ALA A 170 7.93 -14.86 12.00
C ALA A 170 8.46 -13.96 13.12
N ALA A 171 9.37 -13.03 12.76
CA ALA A 171 9.93 -12.05 13.66
C ALA A 171 9.01 -10.84 13.93
N GLY A 172 7.87 -10.73 13.25
CA GLY A 172 6.94 -9.61 13.34
C GLY A 172 7.41 -8.33 12.63
N ARG A 173 8.53 -8.38 11.89
CA ARG A 173 9.08 -7.22 11.15
C ARG A 173 8.45 -7.01 9.78
N ALA A 174 7.58 -7.92 9.37
CA ALA A 174 6.77 -7.79 8.16
C ALA A 174 5.40 -8.46 8.37
N ILE A 175 4.41 -7.99 7.62
CA ILE A 175 3.06 -8.57 7.62
C ILE A 175 2.58 -8.84 6.21
N ILE A 176 1.78 -9.90 6.06
CA ILE A 176 1.05 -10.24 4.83
C ILE A 176 -0.45 -10.13 5.16
N PRO A 177 -1.10 -8.98 4.92
CA PRO A 177 -2.54 -8.84 5.14
C PRO A 177 -3.30 -9.75 4.16
N ALA A 178 -3.99 -10.75 4.67
CA ALA A 178 -4.55 -11.81 3.82
C ALA A 178 -5.71 -12.54 4.48
N ASN A 179 -6.80 -11.82 4.79
CA ASN A 179 -8.01 -12.39 5.38
C ASN A 179 -8.48 -13.62 4.58
N ILE A 180 -8.83 -14.69 5.27
CA ILE A 180 -9.34 -15.94 4.66
C ILE A 180 -10.70 -15.77 3.95
N ASN A 181 -11.41 -14.68 4.19
CA ASN A 181 -12.66 -14.31 3.53
C ASN A 181 -12.48 -13.30 2.37
N HIS A 182 -11.24 -12.97 2.02
CA HIS A 182 -10.89 -12.14 0.85
C HIS A 182 -10.02 -12.95 -0.14
N PRO A 183 -10.53 -14.01 -0.74
CA PRO A 183 -9.75 -14.85 -1.64
C PRO A 183 -9.39 -14.17 -2.97
N GLU A 184 -10.01 -13.05 -3.30
CA GLU A 184 -9.76 -12.26 -4.51
C GLU A 184 -8.42 -11.52 -4.47
N SER A 185 -7.89 -11.23 -3.28
CA SER A 185 -6.66 -10.44 -3.12
C SER A 185 -5.41 -11.22 -3.55
N GLU A 186 -4.52 -10.52 -4.25
CA GLU A 186 -3.17 -10.96 -4.54
C GLU A 186 -2.26 -10.67 -3.34
N PRO A 187 -1.48 -11.66 -2.84
CA PRO A 187 -0.62 -11.47 -1.69
C PRO A 187 0.41 -10.35 -1.89
N MET A 188 0.59 -9.54 -0.84
CA MET A 188 1.61 -8.50 -0.74
C MET A 188 2.19 -8.46 0.67
N ILE A 189 3.31 -7.80 0.86
CA ILE A 189 3.98 -7.69 2.15
C ILE A 189 4.24 -6.23 2.51
N ILE A 190 4.10 -5.90 3.79
CA ILE A 190 4.46 -4.61 4.36
C ILE A 190 5.58 -4.86 5.36
N GLY A 191 6.78 -4.35 5.07
CA GLY A 191 7.95 -4.55 5.90
C GLY A 191 9.13 -3.71 5.44
N ARG A 192 9.97 -3.27 6.38
CA ARG A 192 11.09 -2.35 6.13
C ARG A 192 12.09 -2.83 5.07
N LYS A 193 12.28 -4.16 4.96
CA LYS A 193 13.23 -4.78 4.04
C LYS A 193 12.67 -5.09 2.66
N PHE A 194 11.44 -4.71 2.41
CA PHE A 194 10.73 -4.88 1.14
C PHE A 194 10.53 -3.52 0.46
N LEU A 195 10.00 -3.52 -0.76
CA LEU A 195 9.59 -2.29 -1.44
C LEU A 195 8.60 -1.52 -0.57
N VAL A 196 8.74 -0.21 -0.51
CA VAL A 196 7.82 0.67 0.22
C VAL A 196 6.44 0.61 -0.42
N LYS A 197 5.41 0.36 0.37
CA LYS A 197 4.03 0.21 -0.07
C LYS A 197 3.26 1.52 0.04
N ILE A 198 2.24 1.65 -0.81
CA ILE A 198 1.35 2.81 -0.85
C ILE A 198 -0.06 2.38 -0.53
N ASN A 199 -0.66 3.04 0.47
CA ASN A 199 -2.09 2.93 0.75
C ASN A 199 -2.85 4.11 0.15
N ALA A 200 -3.97 3.82 -0.52
CA ALA A 200 -4.90 4.82 -0.99
C ALA A 200 -6.17 4.82 -0.12
N ASN A 201 -6.51 5.96 0.47
CA ASN A 201 -7.77 6.15 1.20
C ASN A 201 -8.89 6.48 0.23
N ILE A 202 -9.97 5.71 0.28
CA ILE A 202 -11.21 5.97 -0.43
C ILE A 202 -12.38 5.91 0.56
N GLY A 203 -13.58 6.18 0.10
CA GLY A 203 -14.78 6.06 0.91
C GLY A 203 -15.74 7.22 0.67
N ASN A 204 -17.04 6.92 0.78
CA ASN A 204 -18.08 7.92 0.65
C ASN A 204 -18.21 8.76 1.93
N SER A 205 -18.78 9.95 1.77
CA SER A 205 -19.19 10.80 2.89
C SER A 205 -20.72 10.91 2.95
N PRO A 206 -21.31 11.44 4.03
CA PRO A 206 -22.76 11.65 4.11
C PRO A 206 -23.31 12.54 2.99
N THR A 207 -22.48 13.36 2.37
CA THR A 207 -22.88 14.38 1.38
C THR A 207 -22.43 14.08 -0.03
N THR A 208 -21.48 13.15 -0.23
CA THR A 208 -20.80 13.01 -1.52
C THR A 208 -20.35 11.58 -1.75
N SER A 209 -20.36 11.19 -3.03
CA SER A 209 -19.94 9.91 -3.59
C SER A 209 -20.95 8.77 -3.43
N SER A 210 -20.92 7.89 -4.40
CA SER A 210 -21.78 6.72 -4.54
C SER A 210 -20.96 5.44 -4.59
N ILE A 211 -21.60 4.27 -4.42
CA ILE A 211 -20.93 2.97 -4.56
C ILE A 211 -20.19 2.83 -5.90
N PRO A 212 -20.80 3.17 -7.08
CA PRO A 212 -20.09 3.13 -8.36
C PRO A 212 -18.82 3.99 -8.39
N GLU A 213 -18.88 5.20 -7.85
CA GLU A 213 -17.73 6.12 -7.80
C GLU A 213 -16.61 5.59 -6.89
N GLU A 214 -16.96 4.97 -5.75
CA GLU A 214 -15.94 4.39 -4.87
C GLU A 214 -15.26 3.16 -5.50
N VAL A 215 -16.01 2.30 -6.19
CA VAL A 215 -15.42 1.17 -6.92
C VAL A 215 -14.57 1.66 -8.11
N GLU A 216 -15.00 2.69 -8.83
CA GLU A 216 -14.20 3.32 -9.90
C GLU A 216 -12.88 3.86 -9.34
N LYS A 217 -12.93 4.60 -8.23
CA LYS A 217 -11.72 5.12 -7.54
C LYS A 217 -10.80 4.00 -7.06
N ALA A 218 -11.36 2.91 -6.52
CA ALA A 218 -10.58 1.75 -6.11
C ALA A 218 -9.83 1.13 -7.29
N VAL A 219 -10.52 0.80 -8.38
CA VAL A 219 -9.90 0.22 -9.58
C VAL A 219 -8.86 1.18 -10.19
N TRP A 220 -9.14 2.48 -10.17
CA TRP A 220 -8.19 3.49 -10.63
C TRP A 220 -6.93 3.55 -9.76
N ALA A 221 -7.08 3.44 -8.43
CA ALA A 221 -5.95 3.38 -7.51
C ALA A 221 -5.08 2.13 -7.75
N PHE A 222 -5.69 0.95 -7.93
CA PHE A 222 -4.95 -0.29 -8.26
C PHE A 222 -4.17 -0.16 -9.57
N ARG A 223 -4.81 0.40 -10.59
CA ARG A 223 -4.19 0.60 -11.90
C ARG A 223 -2.89 1.42 -11.81
N TRP A 224 -2.87 2.43 -10.95
CA TRP A 224 -1.73 3.35 -10.84
C TRP A 224 -0.71 2.98 -9.77
N GLY A 225 -0.96 1.91 -9.02
CA GLY A 225 0.08 1.36 -8.15
C GLY A 225 -0.22 1.39 -6.65
N ALA A 226 -1.46 1.65 -6.23
CA ALA A 226 -1.83 1.48 -4.82
C ALA A 226 -1.70 0.01 -4.41
N ASP A 227 -0.91 -0.26 -3.38
CA ASP A 227 -0.62 -1.59 -2.86
C ASP A 227 -1.69 -2.09 -1.88
N THR A 228 -2.37 -1.15 -1.21
CA THR A 228 -3.54 -1.36 -0.37
C THR A 228 -4.54 -0.22 -0.57
N ILE A 229 -5.77 -0.45 -0.17
CA ILE A 229 -6.73 0.63 0.02
C ILE A 229 -7.32 0.59 1.43
N MET A 230 -7.73 1.74 1.95
CA MET A 230 -8.59 1.81 3.12
C MET A 230 -9.94 2.40 2.72
N ASP A 231 -11.01 1.65 3.03
CA ASP A 231 -12.38 2.17 2.97
C ASP A 231 -12.69 2.93 4.25
N LEU A 232 -12.67 4.25 4.14
CA LEU A 232 -12.96 5.20 5.23
C LEU A 232 -14.38 5.77 5.14
N SER A 233 -15.31 5.04 4.53
CA SER A 233 -16.70 5.43 4.38
C SER A 233 -17.35 5.82 5.70
N THR A 234 -18.01 6.97 5.70
CA THR A 234 -18.78 7.52 6.83
C THR A 234 -20.22 7.88 6.45
N GLY A 235 -20.58 7.66 5.19
CA GLY A 235 -21.92 7.89 4.66
C GLY A 235 -22.89 6.75 4.95
N LYS A 236 -23.97 6.71 4.17
CA LYS A 236 -24.95 5.60 4.24
C LYS A 236 -24.42 4.37 3.50
N ASN A 237 -24.92 3.18 3.90
CA ASN A 237 -24.62 1.91 3.23
C ASN A 237 -23.13 1.51 3.29
N ILE A 238 -22.44 1.79 4.40
CA ILE A 238 -21.03 1.44 4.61
C ILE A 238 -20.79 -0.05 4.33
N HIS A 239 -21.64 -0.94 4.85
CA HIS A 239 -21.55 -2.37 4.63
C HIS A 239 -21.61 -2.77 3.14
N GLU A 240 -22.56 -2.21 2.39
CA GLU A 240 -22.73 -2.52 0.98
C GLU A 240 -21.58 -1.94 0.14
N THR A 241 -21.17 -0.70 0.42
CA THR A 241 -20.02 -0.06 -0.25
C THR A 241 -18.77 -0.91 -0.10
N ARG A 242 -18.46 -1.35 1.12
CA ARG A 242 -17.30 -2.20 1.41
C ARG A 242 -17.39 -3.56 0.73
N GLU A 243 -18.57 -4.19 0.65
CA GLU A 243 -18.74 -5.46 -0.06
C GLU A 243 -18.38 -5.31 -1.54
N TRP A 244 -18.85 -4.24 -2.19
CA TRP A 244 -18.49 -3.97 -3.58
C TRP A 244 -16.99 -3.74 -3.78
N ILE A 245 -16.34 -3.02 -2.86
CA ILE A 245 -14.91 -2.77 -2.89
C ILE A 245 -14.15 -4.09 -2.72
N LEU A 246 -14.45 -4.87 -1.68
CA LEU A 246 -13.77 -6.14 -1.37
C LEU A 246 -13.86 -7.14 -2.52
N ARG A 247 -15.05 -7.36 -3.06
CA ARG A 247 -15.24 -8.34 -4.14
C ARG A 247 -14.54 -7.94 -5.44
N ASN A 248 -14.16 -6.68 -5.59
CA ASN A 248 -13.47 -6.14 -6.77
C ASN A 248 -12.03 -5.68 -6.48
N SER A 249 -11.49 -6.00 -5.30
CA SER A 249 -10.14 -5.60 -4.93
C SER A 249 -9.11 -6.73 -5.13
N PRO A 250 -8.11 -6.53 -5.99
CA PRO A 250 -6.97 -7.44 -6.08
C PRO A 250 -5.90 -7.13 -5.02
N VAL A 251 -6.06 -6.07 -4.23
CA VAL A 251 -5.14 -5.69 -3.15
C VAL A 251 -5.84 -5.76 -1.79
N PRO A 252 -5.09 -5.89 -0.68
CA PRO A 252 -5.69 -5.88 0.65
C PRO A 252 -6.48 -4.60 0.94
N VAL A 253 -7.59 -4.78 1.65
CA VAL A 253 -8.50 -3.70 2.05
C VAL A 253 -8.46 -3.52 3.56
N GLY A 254 -8.18 -2.29 4.00
CA GLY A 254 -8.25 -1.90 5.39
C GLY A 254 -9.48 -1.06 5.72
N THR A 255 -9.84 -1.02 6.99
CA THR A 255 -10.93 -0.16 7.50
C THR A 255 -10.63 0.37 8.90
N VAL A 256 -11.45 1.33 9.33
CA VAL A 256 -11.55 1.77 10.72
C VAL A 256 -12.93 1.33 11.26
N PRO A 257 -13.06 0.17 11.91
CA PRO A 257 -14.36 -0.38 12.33
C PRO A 257 -15.18 0.57 13.22
N LEU A 258 -14.49 1.45 13.94
CA LEU A 258 -15.11 2.46 14.79
C LEU A 258 -16.06 3.40 14.02
N TYR A 259 -15.82 3.64 12.73
CA TYR A 259 -16.69 4.53 11.93
C TYR A 259 -18.04 3.89 11.67
N GLN A 260 -18.08 2.60 11.32
CA GLN A 260 -19.35 1.88 11.17
C GLN A 260 -20.02 1.62 12.52
N ALA A 261 -19.25 1.36 13.58
CA ALA A 261 -19.82 1.24 14.92
C ALA A 261 -20.50 2.54 15.36
N LEU A 262 -19.91 3.69 15.05
CA LEU A 262 -20.52 5.00 15.32
C LEU A 262 -21.76 5.25 14.44
N GLU A 263 -21.75 4.83 13.17
CA GLU A 263 -22.92 4.90 12.30
C GLU A 263 -24.08 4.07 12.84
N LYS A 264 -23.82 2.86 13.35
CA LYS A 264 -24.83 1.97 13.95
C LYS A 264 -25.53 2.60 15.17
N VAL A 265 -24.89 3.53 15.85
CA VAL A 265 -25.47 4.31 16.98
C VAL A 265 -25.85 5.73 16.56
N ASN A 266 -26.14 5.95 15.26
CA ASN A 266 -26.56 7.23 14.69
C ASN A 266 -25.62 8.42 14.99
N GLY A 267 -24.30 8.18 15.05
CA GLY A 267 -23.29 9.19 15.30
C GLY A 267 -23.17 9.64 16.77
N ARG A 268 -23.83 8.98 17.69
CA ARG A 268 -23.84 9.33 19.12
C ARG A 268 -22.70 8.58 19.82
N VAL A 269 -21.63 9.31 20.12
CA VAL A 269 -20.44 8.75 20.79
C VAL A 269 -20.77 8.15 22.15
N GLU A 270 -21.72 8.75 22.86
CA GLU A 270 -22.21 8.28 24.17
C GLU A 270 -22.88 6.90 24.13
N ASP A 271 -23.43 6.50 22.98
CA ASP A 271 -24.09 5.21 22.82
C ASP A 271 -23.14 4.10 22.32
N LEU A 272 -21.87 4.44 22.01
CA LEU A 272 -20.87 3.46 21.67
C LEU A 272 -20.59 2.53 22.86
N SER A 273 -20.48 1.24 22.56
CA SER A 273 -20.14 0.23 23.56
C SER A 273 -19.21 -0.83 22.96
N TRP A 274 -18.55 -1.57 23.85
CA TRP A 274 -17.75 -2.71 23.43
C TRP A 274 -18.57 -3.70 22.59
N GLN A 275 -19.82 -3.98 22.95
CA GLN A 275 -20.64 -4.94 22.21
C GLN A 275 -20.92 -4.48 20.77
N VAL A 276 -21.30 -3.22 20.57
CA VAL A 276 -21.54 -2.65 19.22
C VAL A 276 -20.26 -2.70 18.40
N PHE A 277 -19.13 -2.39 19.00
CA PHE A 277 -17.84 -2.45 18.32
C PHE A 277 -17.43 -3.88 17.99
N LYS A 278 -17.55 -4.82 18.93
CA LYS A 278 -17.26 -6.25 18.75
C LYS A 278 -18.06 -6.86 17.61
N ASP A 279 -19.37 -6.61 17.58
CA ASP A 279 -20.25 -7.13 16.52
C ASP A 279 -19.87 -6.53 15.15
N THR A 280 -19.47 -5.27 15.13
CA THR A 280 -18.99 -4.61 13.90
C THR A 280 -17.65 -5.17 13.44
N LEU A 281 -16.74 -5.45 14.36
CA LEU A 281 -15.44 -6.05 14.06
C LEU A 281 -15.58 -7.44 13.44
N ILE A 282 -16.44 -8.28 14.02
CA ILE A 282 -16.73 -9.62 13.49
C ILE A 282 -17.38 -9.51 12.11
N GLU A 283 -18.37 -8.66 11.94
CA GLU A 283 -19.04 -8.43 10.65
C GLU A 283 -18.04 -8.09 9.55
N GLN A 284 -17.10 -7.18 9.82
CA GLN A 284 -16.10 -6.76 8.83
C GLN A 284 -15.05 -7.83 8.56
N ALA A 285 -14.63 -8.59 9.58
CA ALA A 285 -13.72 -9.73 9.41
C ALA A 285 -14.37 -10.84 8.55
N GLU A 286 -15.65 -11.11 8.76
CA GLU A 286 -16.43 -12.07 7.97
C GLU A 286 -16.67 -11.61 6.53
N GLN A 287 -16.75 -10.31 6.27
CA GLN A 287 -16.80 -9.78 4.91
C GLN A 287 -15.47 -9.94 4.17
N GLY A 288 -14.34 -9.98 4.88
CA GLY A 288 -13.02 -10.17 4.28
C GLY A 288 -12.08 -8.97 4.37
N VAL A 289 -12.32 -8.01 5.27
CA VAL A 289 -11.36 -6.93 5.52
C VAL A 289 -10.03 -7.50 6.00
N ASP A 290 -8.92 -7.10 5.39
CA ASP A 290 -7.60 -7.70 5.59
C ASP A 290 -6.84 -7.12 6.80
N PHE A 291 -7.11 -5.86 7.15
CA PHE A 291 -6.54 -5.23 8.34
C PHE A 291 -7.45 -4.15 8.90
N PHE A 292 -7.37 -3.94 10.21
CA PHE A 292 -8.15 -2.93 10.92
C PHE A 292 -7.26 -1.91 11.61
N THR A 293 -7.58 -0.62 11.46
CA THR A 293 -7.02 0.42 12.30
C THR A 293 -7.80 0.50 13.63
N ILE A 294 -7.09 0.26 14.74
CA ILE A 294 -7.63 0.21 16.09
C ILE A 294 -6.90 1.22 16.99
N HIS A 295 -7.58 2.28 17.41
CA HIS A 295 -7.04 3.35 18.26
C HIS A 295 -7.00 2.96 19.75
N ALA A 296 -6.35 1.84 20.05
CA ALA A 296 -6.26 1.30 21.42
C ALA A 296 -5.16 1.97 22.28
N GLY A 297 -4.20 2.65 21.64
CA GLY A 297 -3.08 3.29 22.36
C GLY A 297 -3.44 4.60 23.06
N LEU A 298 -4.56 5.22 22.68
CA LEU A 298 -5.07 6.42 23.32
C LEU A 298 -5.66 6.05 24.70
N LEU A 299 -4.97 6.43 25.77
CA LEU A 299 -5.45 6.22 27.13
C LEU A 299 -6.00 7.52 27.74
N TRP A 300 -6.96 7.39 28.67
CA TRP A 300 -7.52 8.54 29.39
C TRP A 300 -6.46 9.50 29.93
N ARG A 301 -5.44 8.95 30.59
CA ARG A 301 -4.33 9.73 31.16
C ARG A 301 -3.52 10.54 30.14
N HIS A 302 -3.60 10.22 28.85
CA HIS A 302 -2.89 10.93 27.78
C HIS A 302 -3.67 12.15 27.25
N ILE A 303 -5.00 12.18 27.40
CA ILE A 303 -5.85 13.26 26.88
C ILE A 303 -5.40 14.64 27.36
N PRO A 304 -5.08 14.85 28.65
CA PRO A 304 -4.59 16.16 29.12
C PRO A 304 -3.30 16.64 28.47
N LEU A 305 -2.49 15.74 27.90
CA LEU A 305 -1.23 16.11 27.23
C LEU A 305 -1.48 16.89 25.93
N THR A 306 -2.68 16.79 25.36
CA THR A 306 -3.05 17.46 24.08
C THR A 306 -3.61 18.88 24.26
N ILE A 307 -3.88 19.32 25.49
CA ILE A 307 -4.58 20.61 25.77
C ILE A 307 -3.81 21.82 25.23
N ARG A 308 -2.47 21.74 25.18
CA ARG A 308 -1.61 22.83 24.74
C ARG A 308 -1.23 22.75 23.27
N ARG A 309 -1.72 21.74 22.54
CA ARG A 309 -1.47 21.61 21.11
C ARG A 309 -2.18 22.70 20.32
N THR A 310 -1.55 23.12 19.23
CA THR A 310 -2.14 24.04 18.26
C THR A 310 -3.40 23.44 17.63
N THR A 311 -3.38 22.14 17.30
CA THR A 311 -4.46 21.45 16.60
C THR A 311 -5.21 20.41 17.44
N GLY A 312 -4.82 20.21 18.71
CA GLY A 312 -5.49 19.27 19.62
C GLY A 312 -5.38 17.80 19.17
N ILE A 313 -6.51 17.10 19.04
CA ILE A 313 -6.59 15.71 18.59
C ILE A 313 -7.23 15.69 17.20
N VAL A 314 -6.43 15.49 16.16
CA VAL A 314 -6.87 15.54 14.75
C VAL A 314 -7.24 14.16 14.19
N SER A 315 -6.79 13.07 14.81
CA SER A 315 -7.25 11.74 14.44
C SER A 315 -8.75 11.60 14.69
N ARG A 316 -9.50 11.22 13.65
CA ARG A 316 -10.96 11.01 13.75
C ARG A 316 -11.29 9.92 14.78
N GLY A 317 -10.61 8.78 14.72
CA GLY A 317 -10.78 7.71 15.71
C GLY A 317 -10.30 8.11 17.10
N GLY A 318 -9.17 8.82 17.17
CA GLY A 318 -8.63 9.35 18.43
C GLY A 318 -9.60 10.33 19.12
N SER A 319 -10.16 11.29 18.37
CA SER A 319 -11.10 12.27 18.93
C SER A 319 -12.43 11.63 19.40
N ILE A 320 -12.93 10.62 18.67
CA ILE A 320 -14.11 9.85 19.09
C ILE A 320 -13.84 9.13 20.41
N MET A 321 -12.71 8.41 20.51
CA MET A 321 -12.37 7.68 21.73
C MET A 321 -12.04 8.59 22.92
N ALA A 322 -11.34 9.70 22.68
CA ALA A 322 -11.11 10.70 23.73
C ALA A 322 -12.43 11.26 24.29
N LYS A 323 -13.36 11.63 23.40
CA LYS A 323 -14.71 12.07 23.79
C LYS A 323 -15.46 11.00 24.58
N TRP A 324 -15.39 9.73 24.12
CA TRP A 324 -16.02 8.60 24.81
C TRP A 324 -15.48 8.43 26.23
N CYS A 325 -14.14 8.44 26.39
CA CYS A 325 -13.51 8.34 27.72
C CYS A 325 -13.99 9.44 28.67
N LEU A 326 -14.06 10.68 28.19
CA LEU A 326 -14.49 11.82 29.01
C LEU A 326 -15.95 11.75 29.42
N ILE A 327 -16.85 11.32 28.51
CA ILE A 327 -18.29 11.20 28.81
C ILE A 327 -18.55 10.09 29.82
N HIS A 328 -17.91 8.93 29.63
CA HIS A 328 -18.15 7.75 30.48
C HIS A 328 -17.31 7.70 31.74
N HIS A 329 -16.32 8.60 31.88
CA HIS A 329 -15.33 8.53 32.96
C HIS A 329 -14.69 7.14 33.07
N LYS A 330 -14.34 6.53 31.91
CA LYS A 330 -13.77 5.19 31.80
C LYS A 330 -12.59 5.17 30.85
N GLU A 331 -11.71 4.19 31.02
CA GLU A 331 -10.63 3.93 30.08
C GLU A 331 -11.17 3.48 28.73
N ASN A 332 -10.44 3.78 27.68
CA ASN A 332 -10.71 3.38 26.29
C ASN A 332 -11.06 1.88 26.21
N PHE A 333 -12.27 1.55 25.77
CA PHE A 333 -12.68 0.15 25.69
C PHE A 333 -11.89 -0.64 24.66
N LEU A 334 -11.32 -0.01 23.63
CA LEU A 334 -10.45 -0.67 22.65
C LEU A 334 -9.14 -1.15 23.31
N TYR A 335 -8.63 -0.41 24.30
CA TYR A 335 -7.52 -0.85 25.13
C TYR A 335 -7.94 -1.95 26.11
N THR A 336 -9.06 -1.75 26.80
CA THR A 336 -9.54 -2.67 27.85
C THR A 336 -9.83 -4.07 27.31
N TYR A 337 -10.38 -4.16 26.10
CA TYR A 337 -10.74 -5.43 25.44
C TYR A 337 -9.80 -5.83 24.32
N PHE A 338 -8.55 -5.35 24.35
CA PHE A 338 -7.62 -5.59 23.25
C PHE A 338 -7.29 -7.07 23.06
N ASP A 339 -7.23 -7.85 24.13
CA ASP A 339 -7.09 -9.32 24.07
C ASP A 339 -8.22 -9.99 23.27
N GLU A 340 -9.49 -9.60 23.54
CA GLU A 340 -10.63 -10.14 22.78
C GLU A 340 -10.63 -9.69 21.32
N ILE A 341 -10.16 -8.47 21.05
CA ILE A 341 -9.95 -7.99 19.68
C ILE A 341 -8.97 -8.92 18.97
N CYS A 342 -7.81 -9.20 19.57
CA CYS A 342 -6.80 -10.09 18.99
C CYS A 342 -7.34 -11.51 18.74
N ASP A 343 -8.15 -12.07 19.65
CA ASP A 343 -8.77 -13.39 19.45
C ASP A 343 -9.72 -13.40 18.23
N ILE A 344 -10.43 -12.31 17.98
CA ILE A 344 -11.26 -12.16 16.77
C ILE A 344 -10.38 -12.09 15.53
N LEU A 345 -9.34 -11.25 15.53
CA LEU A 345 -8.45 -11.06 14.38
C LEU A 345 -7.74 -12.36 14.00
N ALA A 346 -7.21 -13.08 14.99
CA ALA A 346 -6.53 -14.36 14.78
C ALA A 346 -7.43 -15.42 14.11
N ALA A 347 -8.74 -15.37 14.36
CA ALA A 347 -9.68 -16.33 13.81
C ALA A 347 -9.92 -16.18 12.30
N TYR A 348 -9.55 -15.05 11.69
CA TYR A 348 -9.80 -14.73 10.28
C TYR A 348 -8.55 -14.35 9.49
N ASP A 349 -7.36 -14.38 10.09
CA ASP A 349 -6.09 -13.88 9.52
C ASP A 349 -6.16 -12.39 9.16
N VAL A 350 -6.69 -11.59 10.08
CA VAL A 350 -6.78 -10.13 9.96
C VAL A 350 -5.60 -9.48 10.66
N GLY A 351 -4.88 -8.57 9.98
CA GLY A 351 -3.85 -7.76 10.59
C GLY A 351 -4.41 -6.59 11.43
N VAL A 352 -3.67 -6.14 12.43
CA VAL A 352 -3.99 -4.91 13.13
C VAL A 352 -3.04 -3.80 12.74
N SER A 353 -3.59 -2.64 12.35
CA SER A 353 -2.92 -1.36 12.30
C SER A 353 -3.21 -0.64 13.63
N LEU A 354 -2.21 -0.55 14.50
CA LEU A 354 -2.37 0.15 15.77
C LEU A 354 -2.40 1.65 15.50
N GLY A 355 -3.61 2.23 15.63
CA GLY A 355 -3.91 3.59 15.22
C GLY A 355 -3.26 4.65 16.12
N ASP A 356 -2.70 5.68 15.52
CA ASP A 356 -2.09 6.84 16.18
C ASP A 356 -3.14 7.93 16.52
N GLY A 357 -3.99 7.65 17.48
CA GLY A 357 -5.06 8.56 17.90
C GLY A 357 -4.59 9.93 18.36
N LEU A 358 -3.34 10.02 18.81
CA LEU A 358 -2.70 11.25 19.29
C LEU A 358 -1.60 11.77 18.34
N ARG A 359 -1.65 11.42 17.04
CA ARG A 359 -0.74 12.00 16.05
C ARG A 359 -0.84 13.53 16.00
N PRO A 360 0.26 14.26 15.71
CA PRO A 360 0.24 15.69 15.52
C PRO A 360 -0.55 16.07 14.25
N GLY A 361 -1.31 17.15 14.33
CA GLY A 361 -2.05 17.73 13.20
C GLY A 361 -1.43 19.01 12.66
N SER A 362 -0.24 19.38 13.15
CA SER A 362 0.59 20.47 12.66
C SER A 362 2.05 20.20 12.97
N VAL A 363 2.95 20.80 12.21
CA VAL A 363 4.41 20.70 12.47
C VAL A 363 4.80 21.28 13.83
N ALA A 364 3.98 22.20 14.39
CA ALA A 364 4.20 22.78 15.71
C ALA A 364 4.01 21.74 16.84
N ASP A 365 3.15 20.76 16.64
CA ASP A 365 2.82 19.73 17.64
C ASP A 365 3.66 18.44 17.45
N ALA A 366 4.56 18.41 16.45
CA ALA A 366 5.32 17.21 16.09
C ALA A 366 6.27 16.76 17.21
N ASN A 367 6.33 15.45 17.43
CA ASN A 367 7.18 14.79 18.44
C ASN A 367 6.91 15.26 19.87
N ASP A 368 5.67 15.57 20.19
CA ASP A 368 5.31 16.00 21.51
C ASP A 368 5.10 14.82 22.51
N ARG A 369 4.89 15.15 23.76
CA ARG A 369 4.69 14.17 24.83
C ARG A 369 3.44 13.30 24.63
N ALA A 370 2.39 13.81 24.01
CA ALA A 370 1.16 13.07 23.77
C ALA A 370 1.39 11.97 22.72
N GLN A 371 2.04 12.32 21.61
CA GLN A 371 2.39 11.38 20.55
C GLN A 371 3.26 10.23 21.08
N PHE A 372 4.35 10.54 21.78
CA PHE A 372 5.27 9.50 22.26
C PHE A 372 4.73 8.71 23.46
N ALA A 373 3.82 9.27 24.27
CA ALA A 373 3.12 8.51 25.30
C ALA A 373 2.21 7.44 24.69
N GLU A 374 1.49 7.77 23.61
CA GLU A 374 0.72 6.79 22.86
C GLU A 374 1.62 5.74 22.20
N LEU A 375 2.68 6.16 21.48
CA LEU A 375 3.61 5.25 20.81
C LEU A 375 4.15 4.16 21.76
N LYS A 376 4.45 4.51 23.00
CA LYS A 376 4.87 3.53 24.02
C LYS A 376 3.81 2.46 24.26
N ILE A 377 2.54 2.86 24.35
CA ILE A 377 1.42 1.92 24.52
C ILE A 377 1.25 1.05 23.27
N LEU A 378 1.41 1.63 22.07
CA LEU A 378 1.37 0.84 20.84
C LEU A 378 2.44 -0.27 20.84
N GLY A 379 3.63 0.00 21.39
CA GLY A 379 4.66 -1.03 21.60
C GLY A 379 4.25 -2.12 22.61
N GLU A 380 3.54 -1.79 23.68
CA GLU A 380 3.00 -2.75 24.64
C GLU A 380 1.91 -3.63 23.97
N LEU A 381 0.99 -3.02 23.24
CA LEU A 381 -0.08 -3.71 22.50
C LEU A 381 0.45 -4.60 21.38
N THR A 382 1.58 -4.24 20.77
CA THR A 382 2.26 -5.07 19.76
C THR A 382 2.62 -6.44 20.34
N LYS A 383 3.17 -6.50 21.55
CA LYS A 383 3.49 -7.77 22.22
C LYS A 383 2.25 -8.61 22.47
N THR A 384 1.19 -7.99 23.00
CA THR A 384 -0.09 -8.66 23.22
C THR A 384 -0.66 -9.28 21.94
N ALA A 385 -0.62 -8.55 20.83
CA ALA A 385 -1.08 -9.06 19.53
C ALA A 385 -0.19 -10.21 19.02
N TRP A 386 1.13 -10.09 19.15
CA TRP A 386 2.05 -11.14 18.74
C TRP A 386 1.92 -12.42 19.56
N ASP A 387 1.61 -12.32 20.86
CA ASP A 387 1.33 -13.47 21.73
C ASP A 387 0.09 -14.27 21.25
N LYS A 388 -0.84 -13.59 20.59
CA LYS A 388 -2.01 -14.18 19.92
C LYS A 388 -1.78 -14.54 18.44
N ASN A 389 -0.56 -14.42 17.94
CA ASN A 389 -0.20 -14.60 16.51
C ASN A 389 -0.95 -13.65 15.56
N VAL A 390 -1.31 -12.47 16.00
CA VAL A 390 -1.88 -11.41 15.15
C VAL A 390 -0.75 -10.58 14.55
N GLN A 391 -0.80 -10.38 13.22
CA GLN A 391 0.15 -9.52 12.51
C GLN A 391 -0.13 -8.05 12.85
N VAL A 392 0.94 -7.28 13.10
CA VAL A 392 0.85 -5.89 13.57
C VAL A 392 1.62 -4.96 12.65
N MET A 393 1.02 -3.82 12.32
CA MET A 393 1.71 -2.62 11.87
C MET A 393 1.30 -1.43 12.74
N ILE A 394 2.12 -0.40 12.77
CA ILE A 394 1.97 0.77 13.63
C ILE A 394 1.64 1.97 12.76
N GLU A 395 0.56 2.68 13.05
CA GLU A 395 0.32 3.99 12.42
C GLU A 395 1.28 5.04 12.97
N GLY A 396 1.63 6.00 12.11
CA GLY A 396 2.55 7.06 12.42
C GLY A 396 2.08 8.44 11.93
N PRO A 397 2.84 9.49 12.29
CA PRO A 397 2.39 10.87 12.24
C PRO A 397 2.13 11.39 10.83
N GLY A 398 1.20 12.36 10.76
CA GLY A 398 0.85 13.06 9.53
C GLY A 398 1.57 14.40 9.32
N HIS A 399 2.07 15.05 10.37
CA HIS A 399 2.73 16.37 10.31
C HIS A 399 4.02 16.35 11.10
N VAL A 400 5.17 16.26 10.41
CA VAL A 400 6.50 16.26 11.04
C VAL A 400 7.48 17.03 10.17
N PRO A 401 8.10 18.08 10.67
CA PRO A 401 9.15 18.79 9.93
C PRO A 401 10.37 17.87 9.74
N MET A 402 11.12 18.13 8.67
CA MET A 402 12.18 17.23 8.18
C MET A 402 13.21 16.86 9.25
N ASP A 403 13.60 17.80 10.09
CA ASP A 403 14.60 17.63 11.15
C ASP A 403 14.15 16.67 12.27
N LYS A 404 12.85 16.47 12.46
CA LYS A 404 12.28 15.58 13.49
C LYS A 404 11.92 14.18 12.99
N ILE A 405 12.00 13.92 11.69
CA ILE A 405 11.63 12.62 11.11
C ILE A 405 12.49 11.49 11.66
N LYS A 406 13.81 11.71 11.74
CA LYS A 406 14.72 10.67 12.24
C LYS A 406 14.43 10.28 13.69
N GLU A 407 14.21 11.22 14.57
CA GLU A 407 13.83 10.94 15.96
C GLU A 407 12.53 10.12 16.03
N ASN A 408 11.55 10.49 15.22
CA ASN A 408 10.26 9.81 15.17
C ASN A 408 10.38 8.33 14.81
N ILE A 409 11.13 8.02 13.73
CA ILE A 409 11.31 6.63 13.27
C ILE A 409 12.18 5.82 14.25
N ASP A 410 13.24 6.41 14.80
CA ASP A 410 14.12 5.72 15.75
C ASP A 410 13.36 5.30 17.01
N LEU A 411 12.49 6.17 17.52
CA LEU A 411 11.64 5.87 18.68
C LEU A 411 10.59 4.80 18.36
N GLN A 412 10.00 4.82 17.17
CA GLN A 412 9.05 3.79 16.75
C GLN A 412 9.72 2.41 16.65
N LEU A 413 10.85 2.33 15.96
CA LEU A 413 11.60 1.08 15.80
C LEU A 413 11.99 0.47 17.15
N ALA A 414 12.41 1.32 18.08
CA ALA A 414 12.77 0.88 19.44
C ALA A 414 11.56 0.47 20.27
N ALA A 415 10.50 1.28 20.30
CA ALA A 415 9.33 1.04 21.12
C ALA A 415 8.49 -0.14 20.62
N CYS A 416 8.38 -0.32 19.29
CA CYS A 416 7.54 -1.32 18.65
C CYS A 416 8.33 -2.51 18.07
N MET A 417 9.59 -2.68 18.46
CA MET A 417 10.42 -3.86 18.12
C MET A 417 10.50 -4.13 16.61
N GLU A 418 10.67 -3.07 15.83
CA GLU A 418 10.74 -3.07 14.35
C GLU A 418 9.45 -3.55 13.65
N ALA A 419 8.29 -3.59 14.32
CA ALA A 419 7.01 -3.79 13.64
C ALA A 419 6.84 -2.75 12.53
N PRO A 420 6.26 -3.12 11.37
CA PRO A 420 6.14 -2.23 10.23
C PRO A 420 5.51 -0.89 10.59
N PHE A 421 6.12 0.20 10.14
CA PHE A 421 5.62 1.56 10.37
C PHE A 421 4.85 2.04 9.14
N TYR A 422 3.63 2.50 9.36
CA TYR A 422 2.69 3.00 8.37
C TYR A 422 2.38 4.46 8.67
N THR A 423 2.82 5.40 7.83
CA THR A 423 2.77 6.83 8.11
C THR A 423 1.86 7.59 7.14
N LEU A 424 1.19 8.62 7.62
CA LEU A 424 0.43 9.56 6.80
C LEU A 424 1.39 10.66 6.28
N GLY A 425 2.09 10.43 5.22
CA GLY A 425 3.15 11.28 4.73
C GLY A 425 4.49 10.97 5.41
N PRO A 426 5.06 11.88 6.28
CA PRO A 426 4.41 13.07 6.86
C PRO A 426 4.51 14.34 6.01
N LEU A 427 3.56 15.27 6.23
CA LEU A 427 3.63 16.63 5.72
C LEU A 427 4.76 17.38 6.45
N THR A 428 5.70 17.95 5.69
CA THR A 428 6.87 18.61 6.24
C THR A 428 6.68 20.11 6.54
N THR A 429 5.54 20.65 6.10
CA THR A 429 5.10 22.03 6.33
C THR A 429 3.58 22.12 6.21
N ASP A 430 2.96 23.10 6.87
CA ASP A 430 1.51 23.28 6.92
C ASP A 430 0.99 24.38 5.96
N ILE A 431 1.86 25.01 5.16
CA ILE A 431 1.50 26.18 4.34
C ILE A 431 1.04 25.85 2.92
N ALA A 432 0.74 24.60 2.61
CA ALA A 432 0.56 24.14 1.25
C ALA A 432 -0.86 23.54 0.94
N PRO A 433 -1.99 24.14 1.38
CA PRO A 433 -3.30 23.65 0.97
C PRO A 433 -3.41 23.58 -0.56
N GLY A 434 -3.88 22.44 -1.08
CA GLY A 434 -3.91 22.13 -2.51
C GLY A 434 -2.62 21.50 -3.06
N TYR A 435 -1.52 21.56 -2.31
CA TYR A 435 -0.22 20.96 -2.63
C TYR A 435 0.27 20.02 -1.52
N ASP A 436 -0.59 19.64 -0.59
CA ASP A 436 -0.25 18.78 0.55
C ASP A 436 0.32 17.42 0.11
N HIS A 437 -0.08 16.91 -1.05
CA HIS A 437 0.49 15.71 -1.65
C HIS A 437 2.00 15.85 -1.96
N ILE A 438 2.48 17.06 -2.26
CA ILE A 438 3.91 17.32 -2.52
C ILE A 438 4.67 17.38 -1.21
N THR A 439 4.21 18.16 -0.23
CA THR A 439 4.90 18.32 1.06
C THR A 439 4.97 17.00 1.82
N SER A 440 3.90 16.20 1.73
CA SER A 440 3.85 14.88 2.35
C SER A 440 4.68 13.82 1.62
N ALA A 441 4.85 13.92 0.30
CA ALA A 441 5.74 13.05 -0.46
C ALA A 441 7.21 13.29 -0.10
N ILE A 442 7.60 14.55 0.17
CA ILE A 442 8.95 14.89 0.67
C ILE A 442 9.21 14.16 1.99
N GLY A 443 8.32 14.32 2.96
CA GLY A 443 8.45 13.64 4.24
C GLY A 443 8.30 12.12 4.13
N GLY A 444 7.40 11.65 3.26
CA GLY A 444 7.20 10.24 2.95
C GLY A 444 8.47 9.57 2.42
N ALA A 445 9.16 10.19 1.47
CA ALA A 445 10.44 9.69 0.98
C ALA A 445 11.50 9.62 2.09
N MET A 446 11.58 10.64 2.94
CA MET A 446 12.53 10.68 4.04
C MET A 446 12.25 9.62 5.09
N ILE A 447 11.00 9.49 5.56
CA ILE A 447 10.66 8.55 6.62
C ILE A 447 10.75 7.09 6.12
N ALA A 448 10.38 6.83 4.86
CA ALA A 448 10.51 5.53 4.25
C ALA A 448 11.98 5.11 4.05
N TRP A 449 12.85 6.04 3.65
CA TRP A 449 14.29 5.80 3.62
C TRP A 449 14.84 5.42 5.00
N GLN A 450 14.33 6.05 6.07
CA GLN A 450 14.74 5.77 7.45
C GLN A 450 14.13 4.46 8.00
N GLY A 451 13.09 3.90 7.37
CA GLY A 451 12.57 2.59 7.75
C GLY A 451 11.05 2.42 7.77
N ALA A 452 10.26 3.44 7.44
CA ALA A 452 8.82 3.23 7.28
C ALA A 452 8.55 2.26 6.12
N ALA A 453 7.58 1.36 6.31
CA ALA A 453 7.30 0.26 5.39
C ALA A 453 6.13 0.56 4.44
N MET A 454 5.21 1.43 4.86
CA MET A 454 4.06 1.83 4.07
C MET A 454 3.76 3.31 4.28
N LEU A 455 3.34 3.97 3.21
CA LEU A 455 2.94 5.36 3.20
C LEU A 455 1.44 5.46 2.87
N CYS A 456 0.68 6.14 3.71
CA CYS A 456 -0.66 6.57 3.36
C CYS A 456 -0.56 7.79 2.45
N TYR A 457 -1.19 7.73 1.29
CA TYR A 457 -1.16 8.86 0.38
C TYR A 457 -1.94 10.06 0.94
N VAL A 458 -1.55 11.23 0.49
CA VAL A 458 -2.25 12.49 0.68
C VAL A 458 -2.61 13.02 -0.70
N THR A 459 -3.87 13.42 -0.89
CA THR A 459 -4.35 13.96 -2.17
C THR A 459 -4.17 15.49 -2.23
N PRO A 460 -4.25 16.11 -3.43
CA PRO A 460 -4.28 17.57 -3.54
C PRO A 460 -5.44 18.23 -2.77
N LYS A 461 -6.47 17.45 -2.45
CA LYS A 461 -7.67 17.93 -1.71
C LYS A 461 -7.62 17.63 -0.20
N GLU A 462 -6.48 17.22 0.32
CA GLU A 462 -6.34 17.03 1.77
C GLU A 462 -6.74 18.31 2.51
N HIS A 463 -7.46 18.18 3.60
CA HIS A 463 -8.05 19.29 4.38
C HIS A 463 -9.07 20.17 3.63
N LEU A 464 -9.33 19.95 2.33
CA LEU A 464 -10.18 20.79 1.49
C LEU A 464 -11.46 20.11 1.00
N GLY A 465 -11.43 18.81 0.71
CA GLY A 465 -12.60 18.11 0.18
C GLY A 465 -12.37 16.64 -0.16
N LEU A 466 -13.45 15.97 -0.56
CA LEU A 466 -13.37 14.56 -0.98
C LEU A 466 -12.69 14.45 -2.36
N PRO A 467 -11.68 13.58 -2.53
CA PRO A 467 -10.98 13.41 -3.80
C PRO A 467 -11.85 12.71 -4.85
N ASN A 468 -11.70 13.13 -6.10
CA ASN A 468 -12.17 12.39 -7.28
C ASN A 468 -11.08 11.41 -7.78
N LYS A 469 -11.35 10.67 -8.86
CA LYS A 469 -10.39 9.67 -9.38
C LYS A 469 -9.06 10.27 -9.88
N GLU A 470 -9.07 11.48 -10.42
CA GLU A 470 -7.84 12.13 -10.90
C GLU A 470 -6.97 12.63 -9.73
N ASP A 471 -7.61 13.10 -8.65
CA ASP A 471 -6.91 13.40 -7.40
C ASP A 471 -6.25 12.13 -6.81
N VAL A 472 -6.95 10.99 -6.90
CA VAL A 472 -6.43 9.67 -6.49
C VAL A 472 -5.22 9.29 -7.35
N LYS A 473 -5.31 9.40 -8.69
CA LYS A 473 -4.17 9.14 -9.60
C LYS A 473 -2.97 10.01 -9.23
N THR A 474 -3.19 11.31 -9.10
CA THR A 474 -2.13 12.27 -8.76
C THR A 474 -1.44 11.88 -7.47
N ALA A 475 -2.20 11.55 -6.43
CA ALA A 475 -1.65 11.16 -5.14
C ALA A 475 -0.88 9.82 -5.22
N VAL A 476 -1.45 8.79 -5.86
CA VAL A 476 -0.78 7.48 -6.02
C VAL A 476 0.55 7.64 -6.75
N ILE A 477 0.58 8.36 -7.90
CA ILE A 477 1.82 8.59 -8.65
C ILE A 477 2.84 9.35 -7.81
N THR A 478 2.42 10.41 -7.12
CA THR A 478 3.30 11.20 -6.24
C THR A 478 3.94 10.32 -5.17
N TYR A 479 3.15 9.47 -4.52
CA TYR A 479 3.65 8.59 -3.47
C TYR A 479 4.46 7.40 -4.00
N LYS A 480 4.17 6.89 -5.20
CA LYS A 480 5.05 5.90 -5.86
C LYS A 480 6.42 6.50 -6.19
N LEU A 481 6.50 7.80 -6.53
CA LEU A 481 7.78 8.49 -6.68
C LEU A 481 8.53 8.59 -5.35
N ALA A 482 7.85 8.98 -4.26
CA ALA A 482 8.44 9.05 -2.92
C ALA A 482 8.94 7.67 -2.44
N ALA A 483 8.12 6.63 -2.61
CA ALA A 483 8.46 5.24 -2.27
C ALA A 483 9.67 4.74 -3.06
N HIS A 484 9.68 4.96 -4.37
CA HIS A 484 10.78 4.54 -5.24
C HIS A 484 12.09 5.25 -4.90
N ALA A 485 12.04 6.55 -4.63
CA ALA A 485 13.22 7.29 -4.16
C ALA A 485 13.77 6.73 -2.84
N ALA A 486 12.89 6.35 -1.92
CA ALA A 486 13.29 5.71 -0.67
C ALA A 486 13.88 4.30 -0.90
N ASP A 487 13.31 3.51 -1.82
CA ASP A 487 13.80 2.17 -2.15
C ASP A 487 15.21 2.22 -2.79
N LEU A 488 15.47 3.21 -3.65
CA LEU A 488 16.81 3.49 -4.16
C LEU A 488 17.78 3.84 -3.02
N ALA A 489 17.38 4.74 -2.12
CA ALA A 489 18.21 5.18 -1.00
C ALA A 489 18.49 4.06 0.03
N LYS A 490 17.56 3.12 0.22
CA LYS A 490 17.75 1.91 1.04
C LYS A 490 18.66 0.88 0.38
N GLY A 491 18.94 1.00 -0.91
CA GLY A 491 19.66 0.00 -1.70
C GLY A 491 18.85 -1.28 -1.93
N HIS A 492 17.52 -1.17 -2.11
CA HIS A 492 16.69 -2.32 -2.42
C HIS A 492 17.15 -2.99 -3.73
N PRO A 493 17.36 -4.32 -3.77
CA PRO A 493 18.04 -4.99 -4.89
C PRO A 493 17.42 -4.76 -6.25
N GLY A 494 16.19 -4.56 -6.44
CA GLY A 494 15.55 -4.34 -7.74
C GLY A 494 15.33 -2.88 -8.13
N ALA A 495 15.49 -1.92 -7.20
CA ALA A 495 15.05 -0.54 -7.39
C ALA A 495 15.74 0.17 -8.56
N GLN A 496 17.06 -0.01 -8.71
CA GLN A 496 17.87 0.71 -9.71
C GLN A 496 17.63 0.24 -11.17
N ILE A 497 17.04 -0.94 -11.39
CA ILE A 497 16.91 -1.56 -12.72
C ILE A 497 16.11 -0.68 -13.68
N ARG A 498 14.96 -0.19 -13.23
CA ARG A 498 14.07 0.66 -14.02
C ARG A 498 14.68 2.03 -14.33
N ASP A 499 15.41 2.62 -13.37
CA ASP A 499 16.13 3.89 -13.54
C ASP A 499 17.27 3.76 -14.54
N ASN A 500 18.04 2.67 -14.49
CA ASN A 500 19.08 2.40 -15.49
C ASN A 500 18.51 2.28 -16.90
N ALA A 501 17.41 1.54 -17.07
CA ALA A 501 16.73 1.40 -18.35
C ALA A 501 16.19 2.76 -18.84
N MET A 502 15.58 3.55 -17.95
CA MET A 502 15.09 4.91 -18.25
C MET A 502 16.23 5.83 -18.68
N SER A 503 17.35 5.82 -17.95
CA SER A 503 18.50 6.67 -18.24
C SER A 503 19.15 6.30 -19.58
N LYS A 504 19.27 4.99 -19.89
CA LYS A 504 19.74 4.50 -21.19
C LYS A 504 18.78 4.95 -22.30
N ALA A 505 17.48 4.74 -22.15
CA ALA A 505 16.47 5.13 -23.13
C ALA A 505 16.48 6.65 -23.38
N ARG A 506 16.67 7.46 -22.32
CA ARG A 506 16.77 8.92 -22.41
C ARG A 506 18.01 9.34 -23.18
N PHE A 507 19.15 8.77 -22.87
CA PHE A 507 20.41 9.09 -23.56
C PHE A 507 20.34 8.74 -25.04
N GLU A 508 19.68 7.62 -25.40
CA GLU A 508 19.57 7.10 -26.78
C GLU A 508 18.38 7.69 -27.56
N PHE A 509 17.65 8.66 -26.98
CA PHE A 509 16.45 9.26 -27.59
C PHE A 509 15.36 8.25 -27.97
N ARG A 510 15.28 7.13 -27.27
CA ARG A 510 14.20 6.14 -27.42
C ARG A 510 12.96 6.62 -26.67
N TRP A 511 12.30 7.66 -27.21
CA TRP A 511 11.17 8.37 -26.59
C TRP A 511 10.07 7.43 -26.14
N LYS A 512 9.68 6.50 -27.00
CA LYS A 512 8.64 5.52 -26.70
C LYS A 512 8.98 4.70 -25.45
N ASP A 513 10.23 4.26 -25.30
CA ASP A 513 10.69 3.52 -24.13
C ASP A 513 10.70 4.39 -22.88
N GLN A 514 11.06 5.68 -23.01
CA GLN A 514 10.99 6.62 -21.88
C GLN A 514 9.56 6.75 -21.36
N PHE A 515 8.57 6.86 -22.26
CA PHE A 515 7.17 6.95 -21.85
C PHE A 515 6.73 5.65 -21.17
N HIS A 516 7.02 4.49 -21.76
CA HIS A 516 6.64 3.19 -21.23
C HIS A 516 7.29 2.87 -19.87
N LEU A 517 8.52 3.31 -19.67
CA LEU A 517 9.25 3.18 -18.39
C LEU A 517 8.77 4.17 -17.32
N SER A 518 8.05 5.23 -17.69
CA SER A 518 7.49 6.19 -16.74
C SER A 518 6.45 5.55 -15.83
N LEU A 519 6.26 6.09 -14.62
CA LEU A 519 5.15 5.71 -13.74
C LEU A 519 3.80 6.14 -14.31
N ASP A 520 3.76 7.24 -15.07
CA ASP A 520 2.59 7.72 -15.80
C ASP A 520 2.93 7.91 -17.27
N PRO A 521 2.88 6.84 -18.08
CA PRO A 521 3.22 6.89 -19.50
C PRO A 521 2.30 7.80 -20.33
N GLU A 522 1.03 7.91 -19.93
CA GLU A 522 0.03 8.73 -20.61
C GLU A 522 0.35 10.23 -20.47
N ASN A 523 0.72 10.65 -19.28
CA ASN A 523 1.07 12.04 -19.00
C ASN A 523 2.44 12.41 -19.58
N ALA A 524 3.40 11.48 -19.55
CA ALA A 524 4.72 11.68 -20.16
C ALA A 524 4.61 11.90 -21.69
N LEU A 525 3.83 11.08 -22.38
CA LEU A 525 3.54 11.21 -23.80
C LEU A 525 2.85 12.55 -24.10
N LYS A 526 1.81 12.89 -23.32
CA LYS A 526 1.06 14.14 -23.48
C LYS A 526 1.97 15.36 -23.45
N TYR A 527 2.82 15.48 -22.44
CA TYR A 527 3.72 16.63 -22.28
C TYR A 527 4.76 16.73 -23.39
N HIS A 528 5.25 15.57 -23.88
CA HIS A 528 6.19 15.56 -24.98
C HIS A 528 5.53 16.04 -26.29
N ASP A 529 4.34 15.53 -26.59
CA ASP A 529 3.64 15.78 -27.84
C ASP A 529 2.98 17.16 -27.89
N GLU A 530 2.66 17.76 -26.74
CA GLU A 530 2.00 19.07 -26.64
C GLU A 530 2.77 20.18 -27.36
N THR A 531 4.10 20.09 -27.38
CA THR A 531 5.00 21.10 -27.94
C THR A 531 5.73 20.66 -29.21
N LEU A 532 5.48 19.44 -29.69
CA LEU A 532 6.05 18.86 -30.91
C LEU A 532 4.91 18.27 -31.77
N PRO A 533 4.10 19.12 -32.44
CA PRO A 533 2.91 18.67 -33.17
C PRO A 533 3.20 17.83 -34.41
N ASP A 534 4.41 17.96 -35.02
CA ASP A 534 4.78 17.23 -36.21
C ASP A 534 5.31 15.83 -35.90
N GLU A 535 4.86 14.82 -36.65
CA GLU A 535 5.28 13.42 -36.49
C GLU A 535 6.80 13.24 -36.55
N GLY A 536 7.49 13.99 -37.45
CA GLY A 536 8.94 13.99 -37.55
C GLY A 536 9.64 14.55 -36.30
N GLY A 537 9.07 15.57 -35.67
CA GLY A 537 9.58 16.17 -34.44
C GLY A 537 9.50 15.22 -33.23
N LYS A 538 8.46 14.40 -33.16
CA LYS A 538 8.24 13.43 -32.07
C LYS A 538 9.28 12.31 -32.03
N LEU A 539 9.98 12.04 -33.13
CA LEU A 539 11.03 11.03 -33.25
C LEU A 539 12.44 11.64 -33.28
N SER A 540 12.57 12.95 -33.12
CA SER A 540 13.84 13.66 -33.23
C SER A 540 14.77 13.38 -32.02
N HIS A 541 16.07 13.59 -32.23
CA HIS A 541 17.11 13.46 -31.23
C HIS A 541 17.23 14.75 -30.37
N PHE A 542 16.13 15.40 -30.07
CA PHE A 542 15.99 16.55 -29.17
C PHE A 542 14.52 16.72 -28.77
N CYS A 543 14.27 17.47 -27.72
CA CYS A 543 12.92 17.90 -27.33
C CYS A 543 12.75 19.41 -27.54
N SER A 544 11.53 19.89 -27.41
CA SER A 544 11.21 21.33 -27.57
C SER A 544 11.92 22.24 -26.58
N MET A 545 12.38 21.73 -25.43
CA MET A 545 13.08 22.52 -24.41
C MET A 545 14.42 23.07 -24.93
N CYS A 546 15.26 22.22 -25.55
CA CYS A 546 16.60 22.61 -25.99
C CYS A 546 16.67 22.89 -27.51
N GLY A 547 15.76 22.31 -28.30
CA GLY A 547 15.85 22.31 -29.75
C GLY A 547 17.07 21.54 -30.26
N GLU A 548 17.28 21.60 -31.58
CA GLU A 548 18.29 20.76 -32.23
C GLU A 548 19.74 21.10 -31.86
N HIS A 549 20.04 22.38 -31.72
CA HIS A 549 21.43 22.85 -31.58
C HIS A 549 21.92 22.94 -30.13
N PHE A 550 21.03 22.93 -29.14
CA PHE A 550 21.38 23.12 -27.73
C PHE A 550 21.16 21.88 -26.87
N CYS A 551 20.81 20.73 -27.47
CA CYS A 551 20.61 19.50 -26.72
C CYS A 551 21.95 18.94 -26.25
N ALA A 552 22.20 19.01 -24.93
CA ALA A 552 23.43 18.51 -24.30
C ALA A 552 23.67 17.01 -24.57
N MET A 553 22.60 16.19 -24.56
CA MET A 553 22.74 14.76 -24.86
C MET A 553 23.15 14.51 -26.30
N LYS A 554 22.59 15.22 -27.27
CA LYS A 554 23.01 15.14 -28.67
C LYS A 554 24.49 15.50 -28.83
N THR A 555 24.91 16.61 -28.22
CA THR A 555 26.33 17.02 -28.21
C THR A 555 27.22 15.99 -27.52
N THR A 556 26.76 15.39 -26.42
CA THR A 556 27.53 14.38 -25.68
C THR A 556 27.71 13.09 -26.49
N HIS A 557 26.77 12.72 -27.37
CA HIS A 557 26.98 11.62 -28.29
C HIS A 557 28.20 11.85 -29.17
N ASP A 558 28.38 13.06 -29.69
CA ASP A 558 29.54 13.42 -30.52
C ASP A 558 30.84 13.38 -29.73
N VAL A 559 30.81 13.89 -28.49
CA VAL A 559 31.96 13.83 -27.54
C VAL A 559 32.33 12.39 -27.22
N LYS A 560 31.36 11.52 -26.94
CA LYS A 560 31.61 10.10 -26.65
C LYS A 560 32.26 9.38 -27.83
N GLU A 561 31.71 9.56 -29.01
CA GLU A 561 32.25 8.97 -30.25
C GLU A 561 33.70 9.43 -30.49
N TYR A 562 33.98 10.72 -30.30
CA TYR A 562 35.32 11.26 -30.46
C TYR A 562 36.30 10.66 -29.42
N SER A 563 35.85 10.55 -28.17
CA SER A 563 36.65 9.97 -27.08
C SER A 563 36.95 8.47 -27.35
N GLU A 564 35.98 7.69 -27.79
CA GLU A 564 36.16 6.28 -28.16
C GLU A 564 37.17 6.09 -29.31
N LYS A 565 37.09 6.97 -30.32
CA LYS A 565 38.07 6.98 -31.45
C LYS A 565 39.48 7.31 -30.94
N LEU A 566 39.62 8.25 -30.02
CA LEU A 566 40.92 8.59 -29.38
C LEU A 566 41.45 7.42 -28.56
N GLU A 567 40.61 6.77 -27.78
CA GLU A 567 41.02 5.63 -26.95
C GLU A 567 41.47 4.43 -27.83
N LYS A 568 40.74 4.17 -28.92
CA LYS A 568 41.11 3.14 -29.90
C LYS A 568 42.46 3.43 -30.51
N LYS A 569 42.68 4.65 -30.99
CA LYS A 569 43.97 5.08 -31.55
C LYS A 569 45.11 5.00 -30.53
N SER A 570 44.83 5.35 -29.27
CA SER A 570 45.81 5.24 -28.18
C SER A 570 46.18 3.77 -27.90
N LYS A 571 45.21 2.86 -27.94
CA LYS A 571 45.47 1.41 -27.80
C LYS A 571 46.26 0.87 -28.99
N GLU A 572 45.88 1.21 -30.21
CA GLU A 572 46.61 0.83 -31.44
C GLU A 572 48.05 1.34 -31.40
N PHE A 573 48.27 2.60 -30.99
CA PHE A 573 49.60 3.19 -30.85
C PHE A 573 50.45 2.44 -29.79
N LYS A 574 49.87 2.11 -28.62
CA LYS A 574 50.58 1.33 -27.58
C LYS A 574 50.92 -0.09 -28.06
N GLN A 575 50.02 -0.73 -28.82
CA GLN A 575 50.25 -2.04 -29.38
C GLN A 575 51.31 -2.04 -30.48
N ALA A 576 51.43 -0.93 -31.23
CA ALA A 576 52.47 -0.76 -32.24
C ALA A 576 53.85 -0.34 -31.71
N GLY A 577 54.05 -0.38 -30.39
CA GLY A 577 55.33 -0.13 -29.75
C GLY A 577 55.55 1.27 -29.15
N GLY A 578 54.56 2.17 -29.28
CA GLY A 578 54.52 3.44 -28.53
C GLY A 578 55.62 4.47 -28.96
N GLU A 579 56.29 4.28 -30.05
CA GLU A 579 57.36 5.20 -30.51
C GLU A 579 56.89 6.03 -31.71
N ILE A 580 57.05 7.34 -31.59
CA ILE A 580 56.87 8.26 -32.71
C ILE A 580 58.25 8.48 -33.35
N TYR A 581 58.54 7.74 -34.39
CA TYR A 581 59.68 8.02 -35.26
C TYR A 581 59.29 9.09 -36.28
N ILE A 582 59.74 10.30 -36.06
CA ILE A 582 59.83 11.31 -37.10
C ILE A 582 61.09 10.96 -37.90
N LYS A 583 60.92 10.34 -39.07
CA LYS A 583 62.03 10.23 -40.06
C LYS A 583 62.31 11.65 -40.55
N SER A 584 63.50 12.17 -40.24
CA SER A 584 64.10 13.37 -40.82
C SER A 584 64.31 13.23 -42.31
#